data_5c3da30ca0278deca780b11d2a1f3e1f
#
_entry.id   5c3da30ca0278deca780b11d2a1f3e1f
#
_cell.length_a   1.000
_cell.length_b   1.000
_cell.length_c   1.000
_cell.angle_alpha   90.00
_cell.angle_beta   90.00
_cell.angle_gamma   90.00
#
_symmetry.space_group_name_H-M   'P 1'
#
loop_
_entity.id
_entity.type
_entity.pdbx_description
1 polymer ?
#
loop_
_entity_poly.entity_id
_entity_poly.type
_entity_poly.pdbx_seq_one_letter_code
_entity_poly.pdbx_strand_id
1 'polypeptide(L)'
;MLSMIVFTASGQALPTGNPADFRVKTCLHSIGYSGLWRGQATLTVDEFLVKAKELGYDGVMLMAKAPHLSILDYDKDARRKLKARIAELGLTLVGLAGYSDFTAGIDKPGIPHLEIQAAYIGQMAELASDLGTKMIRIFTGYERPGIPYDRQYAMVVEGITLAGKAAQKHGVTLVVQNHHDIAIHHDAMYWMLNEINLPNVLSGWDAWSPTLEGLSTEEIRNSVLKMKPFLANTILADYVALPRYHYEHALTNYREERPVMRATVVGEGIIDYENFIGALKEIGYQGYLVYEMCEVLEGGGSIENLDATARKFLEYVKRFE
;
A
#
# COMPACT_ATOMS: atom_id res chain seq x y z
N MET A 1 -19.92 -25.18 -12.65
CA MET A 1 -19.64 -24.44 -11.41
C MET A 1 -19.93 -22.97 -11.68
N LEU A 2 -21.02 -22.40 -11.12
CA LEU A 2 -21.29 -20.98 -11.24
C LEU A 2 -20.23 -20.22 -10.45
N SER A 3 -19.42 -19.41 -11.14
CA SER A 3 -18.53 -18.43 -10.50
C SER A 3 -19.42 -17.40 -9.80
N MET A 4 -19.43 -17.42 -8.48
CA MET A 4 -20.12 -16.42 -7.70
C MET A 4 -19.28 -15.14 -7.74
N ILE A 5 -19.67 -14.18 -8.58
CA ILE A 5 -19.06 -12.85 -8.59
C ILE A 5 -19.51 -12.14 -7.31
N VAL A 6 -18.59 -11.94 -6.38
CA VAL A 6 -18.84 -11.16 -5.18
C VAL A 6 -18.69 -9.68 -5.56
N PHE A 7 -19.77 -8.91 -5.42
CA PHE A 7 -19.76 -7.47 -5.61
C PHE A 7 -19.59 -6.77 -4.26
N THR A 8 -18.78 -5.73 -4.23
CA THR A 8 -18.76 -4.78 -3.12
C THR A 8 -20.05 -3.94 -3.13
N ALA A 9 -20.42 -3.31 -2.01
CA ALA A 9 -21.61 -2.42 -1.94
C ALA A 9 -21.52 -1.23 -2.92
N SER A 10 -20.32 -0.90 -3.40
CA SER A 10 -20.11 0.08 -4.48
C SER A 10 -20.37 -0.49 -5.88
N GLY A 11 -20.77 -1.76 -6.00
CA GLY A 11 -20.97 -2.46 -7.29
C GLY A 11 -19.65 -2.79 -8.00
N GLN A 12 -18.51 -2.64 -7.36
CA GLN A 12 -17.22 -2.97 -7.93
C GLN A 12 -16.92 -4.46 -7.66
N ALA A 13 -16.65 -5.22 -8.72
CA ALA A 13 -16.20 -6.60 -8.57
C ALA A 13 -14.81 -6.64 -7.91
N LEU A 14 -14.59 -7.62 -7.05
CA LEU A 14 -13.24 -7.92 -6.56
C LEU A 14 -12.34 -8.27 -7.75
N PRO A 15 -11.09 -7.79 -7.80
CA PRO A 15 -10.17 -8.07 -8.88
C PRO A 15 -9.58 -9.49 -8.78
N THR A 16 -10.43 -10.48 -8.50
CA THR A 16 -10.07 -11.91 -8.45
C THR A 16 -11.10 -12.72 -9.24
N GLY A 17 -10.65 -13.71 -10.00
CA GLY A 17 -11.53 -14.47 -10.88
C GLY A 17 -10.91 -15.75 -11.42
N ASN A 18 -10.97 -15.95 -12.73
CA ASN A 18 -10.34 -17.10 -13.38
C ASN A 18 -8.82 -16.85 -13.53
N PRO A 19 -7.96 -17.80 -13.17
CA PRO A 19 -6.51 -17.72 -13.39
C PRO A 19 -6.10 -17.36 -14.83
N ALA A 20 -6.87 -17.81 -15.83
CA ALA A 20 -6.62 -17.51 -17.25
C ALA A 20 -6.78 -16.02 -17.60
N ASP A 21 -7.47 -15.25 -16.75
CA ASP A 21 -7.71 -13.83 -16.94
C ASP A 21 -6.63 -12.94 -16.28
N PHE A 22 -5.65 -13.54 -15.61
CA PHE A 22 -4.54 -12.79 -15.03
C PHE A 22 -3.79 -12.01 -16.12
N ARG A 23 -3.58 -10.73 -15.86
CA ARG A 23 -2.78 -9.84 -16.73
C ARG A 23 -1.97 -8.93 -15.83
N VAL A 24 -0.72 -8.69 -16.21
CA VAL A 24 0.13 -7.73 -15.55
C VAL A 24 -0.36 -6.33 -15.89
N LYS A 25 -0.82 -5.60 -14.89
CA LYS A 25 -1.12 -4.16 -14.96
C LYS A 25 -0.26 -3.46 -13.91
N THR A 26 0.45 -2.43 -14.32
CA THR A 26 1.46 -1.78 -13.51
C THR A 26 1.00 -0.43 -13.00
N CYS A 27 1.34 -0.12 -11.75
CA CYS A 27 1.03 1.15 -11.13
C CYS A 27 2.25 1.69 -10.39
N LEU A 28 2.58 2.97 -10.60
CA LEU A 28 3.66 3.64 -9.88
C LEU A 28 3.10 4.44 -8.70
N HIS A 29 3.66 4.21 -7.51
CA HIS A 29 3.28 4.97 -6.32
C HIS A 29 4.11 6.25 -6.21
N SER A 30 3.44 7.39 -6.03
CA SER A 30 4.10 8.71 -6.05
C SER A 30 5.03 8.97 -4.87
N ILE A 31 4.97 8.19 -3.80
CA ILE A 31 5.87 8.32 -2.66
C ILE A 31 7.34 8.13 -3.05
N GLY A 32 7.61 7.34 -4.10
CA GLY A 32 8.96 7.14 -4.64
C GLY A 32 9.64 8.43 -5.12
N TYR A 33 8.86 9.49 -5.38
CA TYR A 33 9.33 10.78 -5.90
C TYR A 33 8.87 11.96 -5.03
N SER A 34 8.66 11.72 -3.74
CA SER A 34 8.08 12.73 -2.84
C SER A 34 9.10 13.52 -2.01
N GLY A 35 10.37 13.13 -2.05
CA GLY A 35 11.40 13.72 -1.18
C GLY A 35 11.22 13.37 0.31
N LEU A 36 10.42 12.36 0.64
CA LEU A 36 10.15 11.95 2.02
C LEU A 36 11.38 11.30 2.66
N TRP A 37 12.13 10.53 1.90
CA TRP A 37 13.32 9.84 2.36
C TRP A 37 14.56 10.70 2.18
N ARG A 38 15.54 10.56 3.08
CA ARG A 38 16.78 11.33 3.03
C ARG A 38 17.49 11.18 1.67
N GLY A 39 17.70 12.31 0.98
CA GLY A 39 18.36 12.35 -0.32
C GLY A 39 17.50 11.93 -1.50
N GLN A 40 16.20 11.68 -1.29
CA GLN A 40 15.25 11.36 -2.35
C GLN A 40 14.88 12.63 -3.11
N ALA A 41 14.86 12.53 -4.45
CA ALA A 41 14.37 13.59 -5.32
C ALA A 41 12.88 13.85 -5.11
N THR A 42 12.48 15.10 -5.32
CA THR A 42 11.11 15.57 -5.18
C THR A 42 10.57 16.02 -6.52
N LEU A 43 9.44 15.45 -6.93
CA LEU A 43 8.65 15.90 -8.08
C LEU A 43 7.33 16.49 -7.58
N THR A 44 6.80 17.47 -8.28
CA THR A 44 5.40 17.86 -8.15
C THR A 44 4.49 16.74 -8.66
N VAL A 45 3.19 16.82 -8.35
CA VAL A 45 2.22 15.80 -8.85
C VAL A 45 2.21 15.76 -10.38
N ASP A 46 2.27 16.90 -11.07
CA ASP A 46 2.27 16.95 -12.55
C ASP A 46 3.55 16.33 -13.13
N GLU A 47 4.73 16.69 -12.60
CA GLU A 47 6.00 16.10 -13.03
C GLU A 47 6.02 14.57 -12.78
N PHE A 48 5.47 14.11 -11.65
CA PHE A 48 5.34 12.68 -11.36
C PHE A 48 4.42 11.97 -12.36
N LEU A 49 3.29 12.56 -12.74
CA LEU A 49 2.39 11.99 -13.73
C LEU A 49 3.08 11.85 -15.10
N VAL A 50 3.79 12.88 -15.54
CA VAL A 50 4.60 12.84 -16.77
C VAL A 50 5.65 11.74 -16.66
N LYS A 51 6.36 11.66 -15.55
CA LYS A 51 7.35 10.63 -15.27
C LYS A 51 6.77 9.21 -15.36
N ALA A 52 5.65 8.95 -14.71
CA ALA A 52 4.98 7.65 -14.76
C ALA A 52 4.61 7.24 -16.20
N LYS A 53 4.13 8.21 -17.00
CA LYS A 53 3.86 8.00 -18.43
C LYS A 53 5.12 7.70 -19.23
N GLU A 54 6.19 8.46 -19.05
CA GLU A 54 7.49 8.27 -19.72
C GLU A 54 8.12 6.91 -19.40
N LEU A 55 7.95 6.45 -18.16
CA LEU A 55 8.43 5.13 -17.72
C LEU A 55 7.60 3.98 -18.30
N GLY A 56 6.36 4.23 -18.73
CA GLY A 56 5.49 3.24 -19.35
C GLY A 56 4.57 2.50 -18.37
N TYR A 57 4.23 3.10 -17.23
CA TYR A 57 3.24 2.55 -16.30
C TYR A 57 1.81 2.73 -16.82
N ASP A 58 0.93 1.78 -16.50
CA ASP A 58 -0.49 1.83 -16.88
C ASP A 58 -1.30 2.77 -15.97
N GLY A 59 -0.86 2.94 -14.73
CA GLY A 59 -1.54 3.75 -13.75
C GLY A 59 -0.65 4.31 -12.67
N VAL A 60 -1.25 5.12 -11.80
CA VAL A 60 -0.59 5.76 -10.68
C VAL A 60 -1.41 5.62 -9.40
N MET A 61 -0.72 5.56 -8.26
CA MET A 61 -1.28 5.72 -6.93
C MET A 61 -0.68 6.99 -6.32
N LEU A 62 -1.53 7.96 -5.96
CA LEU A 62 -1.07 9.24 -5.45
C LEU A 62 -1.03 9.25 -3.92
N MET A 63 0.09 9.66 -3.37
CA MET A 63 0.27 9.92 -1.94
C MET A 63 -0.68 11.04 -1.48
N ALA A 64 -1.65 10.72 -0.63
CA ALA A 64 -2.70 11.65 -0.21
C ALA A 64 -2.28 12.47 1.03
N LYS A 65 -1.11 13.06 0.97
CA LYS A 65 -0.57 14.05 1.93
C LYS A 65 0.47 14.93 1.25
N ALA A 66 0.81 16.05 1.87
CA ALA A 66 1.92 16.89 1.40
C ALA A 66 3.24 16.07 1.30
N PRO A 67 4.11 16.34 0.32
CA PRO A 67 4.01 17.44 -0.64
C PRO A 67 3.16 17.16 -1.90
N HIS A 68 2.52 15.98 -2.02
CA HIS A 68 1.73 15.64 -3.20
C HIS A 68 0.25 16.05 -3.07
N LEU A 69 -0.65 15.12 -2.71
CA LEU A 69 -2.08 15.33 -2.80
C LEU A 69 -2.71 15.55 -1.41
N SER A 70 -2.56 16.74 -0.83
CA SER A 70 -3.23 17.06 0.44
C SER A 70 -4.71 17.43 0.19
N ILE A 71 -5.60 16.95 1.07
CA ILE A 71 -7.02 17.35 1.06
C ILE A 71 -7.20 18.86 1.31
N LEU A 72 -6.20 19.53 1.88
CA LEU A 72 -6.23 20.95 2.19
C LEU A 72 -5.89 21.83 0.99
N ASP A 73 -5.15 21.30 0.00
CA ASP A 73 -4.56 22.07 -1.09
C ASP A 73 -5.36 21.92 -2.41
N TYR A 74 -6.31 20.96 -2.47
CA TYR A 74 -7.05 20.65 -3.69
C TYR A 74 -8.54 21.02 -3.55
N ASP A 75 -8.89 22.23 -3.97
CA ASP A 75 -10.27 22.65 -4.16
C ASP A 75 -10.92 21.93 -5.38
N LYS A 76 -12.21 22.16 -5.61
CA LYS A 76 -12.94 21.50 -6.69
C LYS A 76 -12.36 21.76 -8.09
N ASP A 77 -11.80 22.96 -8.32
CA ASP A 77 -11.20 23.31 -9.59
C ASP A 77 -9.86 22.61 -9.80
N ALA A 78 -9.04 22.55 -8.76
CA ALA A 78 -7.78 21.80 -8.77
C ALA A 78 -8.02 20.30 -9.00
N ARG A 79 -9.04 19.71 -8.33
CA ARG A 79 -9.45 18.31 -8.54
C ARG A 79 -9.86 18.05 -9.98
N ARG A 80 -10.66 18.94 -10.59
CA ARG A 80 -11.09 18.82 -11.99
C ARG A 80 -9.90 18.89 -12.96
N LYS A 81 -8.97 19.83 -12.74
CA LYS A 81 -7.76 19.97 -13.55
C LYS A 81 -6.87 18.73 -13.46
N LEU A 82 -6.62 18.22 -12.24
CA LEU A 82 -5.83 17.04 -12.02
C LEU A 82 -6.44 15.79 -12.69
N LYS A 83 -7.77 15.62 -12.56
CA LYS A 83 -8.49 14.52 -13.23
C LYS A 83 -8.33 14.59 -14.77
N ALA A 84 -8.47 15.79 -15.34
CA ALA A 84 -8.29 16.00 -16.78
C ALA A 84 -6.84 15.69 -17.20
N ARG A 85 -5.85 16.11 -16.41
CA ARG A 85 -4.43 15.86 -16.67
C ARG A 85 -4.07 14.38 -16.67
N ILE A 86 -4.57 13.62 -15.70
CA ILE A 86 -4.39 12.16 -15.64
C ILE A 86 -4.96 11.49 -16.90
N ALA A 87 -6.17 11.90 -17.31
CA ALA A 87 -6.83 11.38 -18.51
C ALA A 87 -6.07 11.76 -19.79
N GLU A 88 -5.57 12.98 -19.91
CA GLU A 88 -4.75 13.46 -21.03
C GLU A 88 -3.50 12.61 -21.22
N LEU A 89 -2.84 12.22 -20.13
CA LEU A 89 -1.67 11.35 -20.16
C LEU A 89 -2.01 9.87 -20.44
N GLY A 90 -3.29 9.52 -20.48
CA GLY A 90 -3.76 8.15 -20.68
C GLY A 90 -3.41 7.22 -19.50
N LEU A 91 -3.28 7.78 -18.30
CA LEU A 91 -3.01 7.03 -17.07
C LEU A 91 -4.31 6.69 -16.34
N THR A 92 -4.30 5.58 -15.60
CA THR A 92 -5.36 5.27 -14.64
C THR A 92 -4.98 5.75 -13.25
N LEU A 93 -5.84 6.54 -12.58
CA LEU A 93 -5.69 6.77 -11.14
C LEU A 93 -6.23 5.54 -10.40
N VAL A 94 -5.33 4.65 -10.02
CA VAL A 94 -5.66 3.37 -9.36
C VAL A 94 -6.25 3.62 -7.98
N GLY A 95 -5.65 4.52 -7.20
CA GLY A 95 -6.13 4.86 -5.88
C GLY A 95 -5.37 6.02 -5.25
N LEU A 96 -5.85 6.43 -4.09
CA LEU A 96 -5.13 7.34 -3.21
C LEU A 96 -4.45 6.53 -2.09
N ALA A 97 -3.21 6.87 -1.76
CA ALA A 97 -2.53 6.31 -0.61
C ALA A 97 -2.78 7.19 0.62
N GLY A 98 -3.72 6.78 1.46
CA GLY A 98 -4.01 7.40 2.74
C GLY A 98 -3.03 6.94 3.82
N TYR A 99 -2.83 7.80 4.81
CA TYR A 99 -1.95 7.56 5.95
C TYR A 99 -2.77 7.67 7.22
N SER A 100 -3.07 6.53 7.84
CA SER A 100 -3.87 6.42 9.05
C SER A 100 -3.09 5.72 10.16
N ASP A 101 -3.41 6.03 11.39
CA ASP A 101 -2.89 5.35 12.59
C ASP A 101 -4.02 5.32 13.62
N PHE A 102 -4.80 4.22 13.62
CA PHE A 102 -5.95 4.07 14.50
C PHE A 102 -5.55 3.72 15.95
N THR A 103 -4.31 3.38 16.22
CA THR A 103 -3.81 3.21 17.59
C THR A 103 -3.26 4.50 18.19
N ALA A 104 -3.10 5.56 17.39
CA ALA A 104 -2.72 6.87 17.90
C ALA A 104 -3.76 7.36 18.92
N GLY A 105 -3.29 7.84 20.05
CA GLY A 105 -4.18 8.38 21.09
C GLY A 105 -4.86 7.36 22.01
N ILE A 106 -4.53 6.08 21.91
CA ILE A 106 -5.04 5.05 22.85
C ILE A 106 -4.74 5.37 24.32
N ASP A 107 -3.69 6.14 24.57
CA ASP A 107 -3.27 6.69 25.87
C ASP A 107 -3.80 8.11 26.14
N LYS A 108 -4.59 8.67 25.21
CA LYS A 108 -5.11 10.05 25.26
C LYS A 108 -6.63 10.10 25.08
N PRO A 109 -7.41 9.55 26.02
CA PRO A 109 -8.87 9.38 25.86
C PRO A 109 -9.65 10.69 25.75
N GLY A 110 -9.03 11.83 26.10
CA GLY A 110 -9.65 13.16 25.96
C GLY A 110 -9.64 13.72 24.54
N ILE A 111 -9.01 13.03 23.57
CA ILE A 111 -8.93 13.46 22.16
C ILE A 111 -9.67 12.41 21.31
N PRO A 112 -10.67 12.82 20.50
CA PRO A 112 -11.47 11.90 19.69
C PRO A 112 -10.69 11.42 18.43
N HIS A 113 -9.60 10.68 18.64
CA HIS A 113 -8.68 10.29 17.57
C HIS A 113 -9.36 9.47 16.47
N LEU A 114 -10.25 8.53 16.80
CA LEU A 114 -10.93 7.70 15.81
C LEU A 114 -11.86 8.54 14.92
N GLU A 115 -12.61 9.47 15.52
CA GLU A 115 -13.47 10.38 14.77
C GLU A 115 -12.67 11.33 13.88
N ILE A 116 -11.51 11.82 14.34
CA ILE A 116 -10.60 12.66 13.55
C ILE A 116 -10.08 11.88 12.35
N GLN A 117 -9.62 10.63 12.56
CA GLN A 117 -9.18 9.75 11.47
C GLN A 117 -10.31 9.46 10.48
N ALA A 118 -11.50 9.14 10.97
CA ALA A 118 -12.66 8.85 10.13
C ALA A 118 -13.11 10.08 9.32
N ALA A 119 -13.11 11.28 9.93
CA ALA A 119 -13.43 12.51 9.23
C ALA A 119 -12.40 12.85 8.14
N TYR A 120 -11.11 12.69 8.43
CA TYR A 120 -10.03 12.87 7.46
C TYR A 120 -10.17 11.91 6.28
N ILE A 121 -10.43 10.62 6.55
CA ILE A 121 -10.66 9.62 5.50
C ILE A 121 -11.94 9.92 4.71
N GLY A 122 -12.98 10.43 5.35
CA GLY A 122 -14.21 10.89 4.67
C GLY A 122 -13.94 12.00 3.66
N GLN A 123 -13.14 13.01 4.03
CA GLN A 123 -12.73 14.07 3.10
C GLN A 123 -11.84 13.55 1.98
N MET A 124 -10.95 12.60 2.28
CA MET A 124 -10.12 11.93 1.27
C MET A 124 -10.99 11.10 0.31
N ALA A 125 -12.08 10.50 0.79
CA ALA A 125 -13.02 9.76 -0.04
C ALA A 125 -13.80 10.69 -1.00
N GLU A 126 -14.17 11.88 -0.55
CA GLU A 126 -14.72 12.91 -1.44
C GLU A 126 -13.70 13.27 -2.54
N LEU A 127 -12.45 13.54 -2.16
CA LEU A 127 -11.36 13.83 -3.11
C LEU A 127 -11.15 12.69 -4.11
N ALA A 128 -11.10 11.44 -3.65
CA ALA A 128 -10.95 10.26 -4.49
C ALA A 128 -12.10 10.15 -5.52
N SER A 129 -13.33 10.32 -5.07
CA SER A 129 -14.54 10.30 -5.92
C SER A 129 -14.50 11.40 -6.98
N ASP A 130 -14.14 12.64 -6.61
CA ASP A 130 -14.01 13.76 -7.54
C ASP A 130 -12.94 13.50 -8.60
N LEU A 131 -11.82 12.90 -8.22
CA LEU A 131 -10.73 12.52 -9.12
C LEU A 131 -11.08 11.30 -10.00
N GLY A 132 -12.13 10.55 -9.65
CA GLY A 132 -12.63 9.41 -10.44
C GLY A 132 -12.04 8.06 -10.05
N THR A 133 -11.32 7.94 -8.93
CA THR A 133 -10.96 6.67 -8.33
C THR A 133 -11.92 6.27 -7.22
N LYS A 134 -12.04 4.96 -6.99
CA LYS A 134 -12.90 4.39 -5.95
C LYS A 134 -12.12 3.67 -4.86
N MET A 135 -10.82 3.90 -4.77
CA MET A 135 -9.95 3.20 -3.84
C MET A 135 -9.10 4.18 -3.02
N ILE A 136 -9.05 3.93 -1.72
CA ILE A 136 -8.08 4.55 -0.81
C ILE A 136 -7.38 3.42 -0.06
N ARG A 137 -6.05 3.33 -0.18
CA ARG A 137 -5.25 2.48 0.67
C ARG A 137 -5.07 3.17 2.02
N ILE A 138 -5.27 2.44 3.11
CA ILE A 138 -5.07 2.89 4.49
C ILE A 138 -4.23 1.90 5.27
N PHE A 139 -3.76 2.32 6.45
CA PHE A 139 -3.05 1.48 7.42
C PHE A 139 -3.91 1.22 8.65
N THR A 140 -3.54 0.18 9.41
CA THR A 140 -4.15 -0.16 10.71
C THR A 140 -3.65 0.75 11.83
N GLY A 141 -2.35 0.81 12.03
CA GLY A 141 -1.70 1.57 13.08
C GLY A 141 -0.48 0.85 13.65
N TYR A 142 0.30 1.55 14.45
CA TYR A 142 1.50 1.03 15.09
C TYR A 142 1.15 0.36 16.43
N GLU A 143 1.86 -0.72 16.75
CA GLU A 143 1.80 -1.29 18.09
C GLU A 143 2.34 -0.30 19.14
N ARG A 144 1.60 -0.14 20.23
CA ARG A 144 1.96 0.75 21.34
C ARG A 144 2.50 -0.10 22.50
N PRO A 145 3.81 0.00 22.82
CA PRO A 145 4.40 -0.75 23.93
C PRO A 145 3.65 -0.51 25.24
N GLY A 146 3.47 -1.60 26.01
CA GLY A 146 2.80 -1.54 27.30
C GLY A 146 1.27 -1.52 27.27
N ILE A 147 0.66 -1.54 26.08
CA ILE A 147 -0.79 -1.67 25.91
C ILE A 147 -1.10 -3.06 25.36
N PRO A 148 -2.05 -3.82 25.94
CA PRO A 148 -2.43 -5.14 25.44
C PRO A 148 -2.85 -5.10 23.97
N TYR A 149 -2.41 -6.09 23.18
CA TYR A 149 -2.67 -6.15 21.75
C TYR A 149 -4.16 -6.20 21.41
N ASP A 150 -4.95 -6.97 22.16
CA ASP A 150 -6.39 -7.08 21.98
C ASP A 150 -7.12 -5.74 22.09
N ARG A 151 -6.67 -4.87 22.99
CA ARG A 151 -7.20 -3.51 23.12
C ARG A 151 -6.86 -2.65 21.90
N GLN A 152 -5.63 -2.76 21.41
CA GLN A 152 -5.20 -2.05 20.20
C GLN A 152 -5.95 -2.55 18.96
N TYR A 153 -6.09 -3.85 18.83
CA TYR A 153 -6.84 -4.49 17.75
C TYR A 153 -8.30 -4.03 17.74
N ALA A 154 -8.99 -4.04 18.89
CA ALA A 154 -10.36 -3.57 18.98
C ALA A 154 -10.53 -2.10 18.56
N MET A 155 -9.57 -1.24 18.95
CA MET A 155 -9.56 0.17 18.55
C MET A 155 -9.38 0.34 17.04
N VAL A 156 -8.54 -0.48 16.41
CA VAL A 156 -8.35 -0.48 14.95
C VAL A 156 -9.63 -0.91 14.24
N VAL A 157 -10.30 -1.99 14.71
CA VAL A 157 -11.60 -2.45 14.17
C VAL A 157 -12.64 -1.34 14.22
N GLU A 158 -12.77 -0.67 15.38
CA GLU A 158 -13.70 0.45 15.55
C GLU A 158 -13.36 1.59 14.59
N GLY A 159 -12.09 2.02 14.54
CA GLY A 159 -11.64 3.13 13.72
C GLY A 159 -11.83 2.89 12.24
N ILE A 160 -11.47 1.70 11.74
CA ILE A 160 -11.67 1.33 10.32
C ILE A 160 -13.18 1.22 10.01
N THR A 161 -14.00 0.75 10.95
CA THR A 161 -15.46 0.71 10.79
C THR A 161 -16.03 2.12 10.61
N LEU A 162 -15.63 3.08 11.44
CA LEU A 162 -16.04 4.47 11.32
C LEU A 162 -15.59 5.08 9.98
N ALA A 163 -14.32 4.88 9.62
CA ALA A 163 -13.75 5.35 8.37
C ALA A 163 -14.42 4.71 7.14
N GLY A 164 -14.71 3.40 7.19
CA GLY A 164 -15.42 2.67 6.13
C GLY A 164 -16.81 3.23 5.87
N LYS A 165 -17.57 3.51 6.94
CA LYS A 165 -18.89 4.18 6.84
C LYS A 165 -18.79 5.60 6.28
N ALA A 166 -17.73 6.35 6.62
CA ALA A 166 -17.47 7.68 6.05
C ALA A 166 -17.17 7.61 4.55
N ALA A 167 -16.28 6.70 4.13
CA ALA A 167 -15.91 6.50 2.74
C ALA A 167 -17.06 5.97 1.87
N GLN A 168 -17.95 5.14 2.44
CA GLN A 168 -19.10 4.59 1.74
C GLN A 168 -20.04 5.66 1.20
N LYS A 169 -20.16 6.80 1.88
CA LYS A 169 -20.98 7.95 1.45
C LYS A 169 -20.54 8.51 0.10
N HIS A 170 -19.29 8.29 -0.29
CA HIS A 170 -18.70 8.73 -1.55
C HIS A 170 -18.52 7.59 -2.55
N GLY A 171 -19.00 6.39 -2.25
CA GLY A 171 -18.85 5.20 -3.09
C GLY A 171 -17.40 4.71 -3.20
N VAL A 172 -16.59 4.93 -2.14
CA VAL A 172 -15.18 4.61 -2.09
C VAL A 172 -14.92 3.40 -1.19
N THR A 173 -14.05 2.53 -1.67
CA THR A 173 -13.54 1.35 -0.95
C THR A 173 -12.26 1.71 -0.21
N LEU A 174 -12.20 1.37 1.06
CA LEU A 174 -10.97 1.37 1.83
C LEU A 174 -10.26 0.04 1.65
N VAL A 175 -8.97 0.12 1.34
CA VAL A 175 -8.11 -1.04 1.15
C VAL A 175 -7.06 -1.01 2.25
N VAL A 176 -7.22 -1.90 3.24
CA VAL A 176 -6.36 -1.98 4.41
C VAL A 176 -5.09 -2.75 4.04
N GLN A 177 -3.95 -2.07 4.04
CA GLN A 177 -2.65 -2.70 3.80
C GLN A 177 -2.15 -3.38 5.08
N ASN A 178 -1.59 -4.57 4.95
CA ASN A 178 -0.97 -5.35 6.02
C ASN A 178 0.43 -4.80 6.39
N HIS A 179 0.48 -3.53 6.68
CA HIS A 179 1.67 -2.78 7.02
C HIS A 179 1.44 -2.05 8.35
N HIS A 180 2.51 -1.85 9.12
CA HIS A 180 2.47 -1.34 10.49
C HIS A 180 1.74 -2.27 11.48
N ASP A 181 2.50 -3.06 12.16
CA ASP A 181 2.32 -3.86 13.38
C ASP A 181 0.96 -4.56 13.60
N ILE A 182 -0.15 -3.83 13.52
CA ILE A 182 -1.48 -4.41 13.75
C ILE A 182 -1.97 -5.08 12.46
N ALA A 183 -2.19 -6.39 12.51
CA ALA A 183 -2.69 -7.23 11.40
C ALA A 183 -1.72 -7.41 10.21
N ILE A 184 -0.41 -7.46 10.45
CA ILE A 184 0.59 -7.89 9.45
C ILE A 184 0.35 -9.36 9.05
N HIS A 185 0.03 -10.24 10.02
CA HIS A 185 -0.27 -11.63 9.76
C HIS A 185 -1.63 -11.79 9.09
N HIS A 186 -1.70 -12.65 8.06
CA HIS A 186 -2.92 -12.87 7.28
C HIS A 186 -4.11 -13.35 8.10
N ASP A 187 -3.90 -14.10 9.19
CA ASP A 187 -4.99 -14.53 10.08
C ASP A 187 -5.61 -13.32 10.80
N ALA A 188 -4.78 -12.45 11.36
CA ALA A 188 -5.25 -11.25 12.03
C ALA A 188 -6.00 -10.31 11.08
N MET A 189 -5.48 -10.10 9.86
CA MET A 189 -6.15 -9.31 8.83
C MET A 189 -7.47 -9.94 8.39
N TYR A 190 -7.49 -11.27 8.17
CA TYR A 190 -8.69 -11.99 7.78
C TYR A 190 -9.81 -11.84 8.81
N TRP A 191 -9.48 -12.05 10.10
CA TRP A 191 -10.45 -11.89 11.18
C TRP A 191 -10.91 -10.45 11.34
N MET A 192 -10.00 -9.49 11.25
CA MET A 192 -10.31 -8.06 11.31
C MET A 192 -11.34 -7.65 10.25
N LEU A 193 -11.15 -8.07 9.00
CA LEU A 193 -12.06 -7.74 7.91
C LEU A 193 -13.42 -8.42 8.07
N ASN A 194 -13.46 -9.65 8.59
CA ASN A 194 -14.73 -10.32 8.91
C ASN A 194 -15.47 -9.64 10.08
N GLU A 195 -14.75 -9.16 11.08
CA GLU A 195 -15.34 -8.46 12.23
C GLU A 195 -15.88 -7.08 11.81
N ILE A 196 -15.12 -6.32 11.01
CA ILE A 196 -15.57 -5.04 10.43
C ILE A 196 -16.82 -5.24 9.56
N ASN A 197 -16.86 -6.32 8.77
CA ASN A 197 -18.01 -6.74 7.95
C ASN A 197 -18.66 -5.60 7.15
N LEU A 198 -17.85 -4.74 6.55
CA LEU A 198 -18.30 -3.69 5.63
C LEU A 198 -17.86 -4.05 4.20
N PRO A 199 -18.79 -4.05 3.23
CA PRO A 199 -18.49 -4.48 1.86
C PRO A 199 -17.54 -3.54 1.11
N ASN A 200 -17.32 -2.34 1.61
CA ASN A 200 -16.36 -1.38 1.08
C ASN A 200 -15.08 -1.28 1.94
N VAL A 201 -14.77 -2.28 2.77
CA VAL A 201 -13.50 -2.41 3.48
C VAL A 201 -12.87 -3.74 3.08
N LEU A 202 -11.76 -3.66 2.37
CA LEU A 202 -11.08 -4.77 1.73
C LEU A 202 -9.59 -4.79 2.09
N SER A 203 -8.84 -5.76 1.58
CA SER A 203 -7.41 -5.93 1.84
C SER A 203 -6.53 -5.41 0.71
N GLY A 204 -5.46 -4.70 1.07
CA GLY A 204 -4.30 -4.43 0.23
C GLY A 204 -3.13 -5.32 0.63
N TRP A 205 -3.26 -6.64 0.41
CA TRP A 205 -2.30 -7.62 0.87
C TRP A 205 -0.99 -7.57 0.09
N ASP A 206 0.14 -7.43 0.79
CA ASP A 206 1.49 -7.50 0.24
C ASP A 206 2.34 -8.60 0.88
N ALA A 207 3.49 -8.92 0.25
CA ALA A 207 4.40 -9.95 0.71
C ALA A 207 5.52 -9.43 1.62
N TRP A 208 5.85 -8.12 1.53
CA TRP A 208 7.08 -7.61 2.11
C TRP A 208 7.01 -7.46 3.64
N SER A 209 5.93 -6.88 4.19
CA SER A 209 5.79 -6.76 5.63
C SER A 209 5.78 -8.13 6.34
N PRO A 210 4.98 -9.12 5.92
CA PRO A 210 5.01 -10.45 6.53
C PRO A 210 6.36 -11.16 6.38
N THR A 211 7.05 -11.03 5.24
CA THR A 211 8.39 -11.61 5.06
C THR A 211 9.39 -11.01 6.04
N LEU A 212 9.36 -9.67 6.23
CA LEU A 212 10.25 -9.00 7.19
C LEU A 212 9.94 -9.39 8.65
N GLU A 213 8.71 -9.78 8.95
CA GLU A 213 8.29 -10.35 10.24
C GLU A 213 8.58 -11.86 10.36
N GLY A 214 9.15 -12.48 9.35
CA GLY A 214 9.67 -13.84 9.39
C GLY A 214 8.75 -14.93 8.85
N LEU A 215 7.67 -14.59 8.13
CA LEU A 215 6.85 -15.60 7.44
C LEU A 215 7.67 -16.24 6.30
N SER A 216 7.57 -17.55 6.21
CA SER A 216 8.19 -18.33 5.15
C SER A 216 7.51 -18.08 3.79
N THR A 217 8.21 -18.41 2.70
CA THR A 217 7.67 -18.37 1.34
C THR A 217 6.35 -19.13 1.19
N GLU A 218 6.22 -20.31 1.84
CA GLU A 218 4.99 -21.10 1.81
C GLU A 218 3.84 -20.39 2.53
N GLU A 219 4.10 -19.78 3.69
CA GLU A 219 3.11 -18.99 4.42
C GLU A 219 2.68 -17.77 3.64
N ILE A 220 3.61 -17.08 2.96
CA ILE A 220 3.30 -15.94 2.07
C ILE A 220 2.38 -16.39 0.92
N ARG A 221 2.68 -17.52 0.27
CA ARG A 221 1.80 -18.06 -0.77
C ARG A 221 0.40 -18.40 -0.21
N ASN A 222 0.34 -19.11 0.91
CA ASN A 222 -0.92 -19.48 1.54
C ASN A 222 -1.73 -18.27 2.00
N SER A 223 -1.07 -17.18 2.41
CA SER A 223 -1.71 -15.93 2.78
C SER A 223 -2.50 -15.32 1.62
N VAL A 224 -1.96 -15.33 0.39
CA VAL A 224 -2.66 -14.85 -0.80
C VAL A 224 -3.94 -15.66 -1.05
N LEU A 225 -3.84 -16.99 -0.94
CA LEU A 225 -5.00 -17.86 -1.12
C LEU A 225 -6.09 -17.60 -0.08
N LYS A 226 -5.70 -17.40 1.18
CA LYS A 226 -6.61 -17.09 2.28
C LYS A 226 -7.25 -15.71 2.12
N MET A 227 -6.48 -14.71 1.69
CA MET A 227 -6.96 -13.34 1.53
C MET A 227 -7.78 -13.12 0.25
N LYS A 228 -7.87 -14.12 -0.65
CA LYS A 228 -8.65 -14.02 -1.91
C LYS A 228 -10.03 -13.36 -1.75
N PRO A 229 -10.85 -13.65 -0.71
CA PRO A 229 -12.18 -13.04 -0.57
C PRO A 229 -12.17 -11.52 -0.35
N PHE A 230 -11.05 -10.99 0.07
CA PHE A 230 -10.89 -9.57 0.44
C PHE A 230 -9.87 -8.84 -0.42
N LEU A 231 -9.05 -9.54 -1.21
CA LEU A 231 -7.92 -8.95 -1.90
C LEU A 231 -8.35 -8.00 -3.02
N ALA A 232 -8.14 -6.70 -2.82
CA ALA A 232 -8.48 -5.65 -3.77
C ALA A 232 -7.27 -4.95 -4.39
N ASN A 233 -6.12 -4.98 -3.72
CA ASN A 233 -4.89 -4.34 -4.18
C ASN A 233 -3.67 -5.08 -3.65
N THR A 234 -2.51 -4.87 -4.27
CA THR A 234 -1.22 -5.31 -3.76
C THR A 234 -0.16 -4.28 -4.05
N ILE A 235 0.80 -4.14 -3.14
CA ILE A 235 1.93 -3.20 -3.26
C ILE A 235 3.21 -4.01 -3.16
N LEU A 236 4.16 -3.72 -4.03
CA LEU A 236 5.44 -4.41 -4.12
C LEU A 236 6.58 -3.44 -3.80
N ALA A 237 7.38 -3.82 -2.81
CA ALA A 237 8.64 -3.20 -2.42
C ALA A 237 9.60 -4.31 -2.02
N ASP A 238 10.88 -4.20 -2.31
CA ASP A 238 11.85 -5.24 -1.98
C ASP A 238 13.03 -4.67 -1.19
N TYR A 239 13.67 -5.53 -0.42
CA TYR A 239 14.66 -5.12 0.56
C TYR A 239 15.86 -6.06 0.56
N VAL A 240 17.04 -5.47 0.84
CA VAL A 240 18.27 -6.20 1.18
C VAL A 240 18.65 -5.93 2.63
N ALA A 241 19.24 -6.93 3.27
CA ALA A 241 19.76 -6.81 4.61
C ALA A 241 21.23 -6.32 4.54
N LEU A 242 21.50 -5.13 5.06
CA LEU A 242 22.85 -4.59 5.14
C LEU A 242 23.47 -4.94 6.49
N PRO A 243 24.61 -5.65 6.54
CA PRO A 243 25.27 -5.98 7.80
C PRO A 243 25.73 -4.72 8.51
N ARG A 244 25.62 -4.73 9.83
CA ARG A 244 26.08 -3.64 10.72
C ARG A 244 27.07 -4.17 11.71
N TYR A 245 28.08 -3.34 12.00
CA TYR A 245 29.12 -3.67 12.98
C TYR A 245 29.33 -2.47 13.90
N HIS A 246 29.41 -2.74 15.20
CA HIS A 246 29.78 -1.79 16.21
C HIS A 246 31.17 -2.12 16.75
N TYR A 247 32.08 -1.11 16.82
CA TYR A 247 33.38 -1.29 17.42
C TYR A 247 33.26 -1.30 18.94
N GLU A 248 33.60 -2.43 19.56
CA GLU A 248 33.58 -2.60 21.00
C GLU A 248 34.99 -2.47 21.57
N HIS A 249 35.27 -1.40 22.29
CA HIS A 249 36.59 -1.09 22.86
C HIS A 249 37.10 -2.19 23.80
N ALA A 250 36.22 -2.82 24.56
CA ALA A 250 36.58 -3.89 25.48
C ALA A 250 37.16 -5.13 24.80
N LEU A 251 36.73 -5.37 23.55
CA LEU A 251 37.20 -6.50 22.71
C LEU A 251 38.29 -6.07 21.73
N THR A 252 38.51 -4.77 21.55
CA THR A 252 39.39 -4.20 20.52
C THR A 252 39.02 -4.74 19.13
N ASN A 253 37.74 -4.94 18.89
CA ASN A 253 37.22 -5.55 17.67
C ASN A 253 35.78 -5.11 17.40
N TYR A 254 35.26 -5.49 16.21
CA TYR A 254 33.88 -5.25 15.82
C TYR A 254 32.97 -6.39 16.28
N ARG A 255 31.81 -6.01 16.80
CA ARG A 255 30.69 -6.92 17.07
C ARG A 255 29.63 -6.72 16.00
N GLU A 256 29.11 -7.79 15.46
CA GLU A 256 27.97 -7.75 14.56
C GLU A 256 26.70 -7.35 15.31
N GLU A 257 25.92 -6.45 14.72
CA GLU A 257 24.61 -6.03 15.17
C GLU A 257 23.52 -6.55 14.21
N ARG A 258 22.26 -6.35 14.60
CA ARG A 258 21.14 -6.65 13.69
C ARG A 258 21.30 -5.84 12.40
N PRO A 259 21.11 -6.47 11.23
CA PRO A 259 21.20 -5.77 9.95
C PRO A 259 20.14 -4.68 9.85
N VAL A 260 20.40 -3.67 9.02
CA VAL A 260 19.40 -2.69 8.59
C VAL A 260 18.86 -3.11 7.25
N MET A 261 17.56 -2.96 7.08
CA MET A 261 16.95 -3.18 5.77
C MET A 261 17.13 -1.95 4.89
N ARG A 262 17.32 -2.18 3.59
CA ARG A 262 17.46 -1.14 2.57
C ARG A 262 16.57 -1.50 1.40
N ALA A 263 15.78 -0.54 0.89
CA ALA A 263 15.00 -0.76 -0.31
C ALA A 263 15.90 -1.01 -1.52
N THR A 264 15.53 -1.98 -2.33
CA THR A 264 16.24 -2.37 -3.56
C THR A 264 15.26 -2.63 -4.70
N VAL A 265 15.77 -3.09 -5.83
CA VAL A 265 14.97 -3.48 -6.99
C VAL A 265 14.11 -4.70 -6.64
N VAL A 266 12.83 -4.68 -6.98
CA VAL A 266 11.95 -5.85 -6.82
C VAL A 266 12.48 -7.05 -7.61
N GLY A 267 12.67 -8.16 -6.91
CA GLY A 267 13.29 -9.39 -7.43
C GLY A 267 14.80 -9.48 -7.26
N GLU A 268 15.46 -8.44 -6.71
CA GLU A 268 16.87 -8.47 -6.33
C GLU A 268 17.05 -8.54 -4.79
N GLY A 269 15.95 -8.46 -4.02
CA GLY A 269 15.93 -8.50 -2.56
C GLY A 269 15.60 -9.87 -1.98
N ILE A 270 15.12 -9.86 -0.73
CA ILE A 270 14.84 -11.08 0.05
C ILE A 270 13.41 -11.58 -0.08
N ILE A 271 12.51 -10.82 -0.73
CA ILE A 271 11.10 -11.17 -0.82
C ILE A 271 10.86 -12.05 -2.04
N ASP A 272 10.25 -13.22 -1.82
CA ASP A 272 9.96 -14.18 -2.89
C ASP A 272 8.72 -13.75 -3.70
N TYR A 273 8.93 -12.80 -4.59
CA TYR A 273 7.87 -12.33 -5.49
C TYR A 273 7.49 -13.33 -6.59
N GLU A 274 8.33 -14.32 -6.89
CA GLU A 274 7.95 -15.37 -7.85
C GLU A 274 6.79 -16.20 -7.29
N ASN A 275 6.91 -16.66 -6.05
CA ASN A 275 5.82 -17.38 -5.38
C ASN A 275 4.61 -16.49 -5.09
N PHE A 276 4.82 -15.23 -4.67
CA PHE A 276 3.72 -14.30 -4.40
C PHE A 276 2.90 -13.99 -5.65
N ILE A 277 3.54 -13.58 -6.75
CA ILE A 277 2.86 -13.28 -8.02
C ILE A 277 2.27 -14.55 -8.63
N GLY A 278 2.95 -15.69 -8.48
CA GLY A 278 2.40 -17.01 -8.84
C GLY A 278 1.08 -17.31 -8.14
N ALA A 279 0.98 -17.02 -6.83
CA ALA A 279 -0.25 -17.16 -6.06
C ALA A 279 -1.34 -16.14 -6.50
N LEU A 280 -0.97 -14.90 -6.82
CA LEU A 280 -1.90 -13.93 -7.41
C LEU A 280 -2.49 -14.44 -8.73
N LYS A 281 -1.65 -15.04 -9.59
CA LYS A 281 -2.09 -15.67 -10.84
C LYS A 281 -3.04 -16.84 -10.59
N GLU A 282 -2.73 -17.69 -9.60
CA GLU A 282 -3.58 -18.83 -9.22
C GLU A 282 -4.98 -18.41 -8.76
N ILE A 283 -5.10 -17.31 -8.02
CA ILE A 283 -6.42 -16.78 -7.61
C ILE A 283 -7.11 -15.97 -8.71
N GLY A 284 -6.47 -15.76 -9.87
CA GLY A 284 -6.98 -14.94 -10.97
C GLY A 284 -7.05 -13.46 -10.63
N TYR A 285 -6.04 -12.92 -9.93
CA TYR A 285 -5.98 -11.50 -9.59
C TYR A 285 -5.90 -10.64 -10.85
N GLN A 286 -6.74 -9.61 -10.93
CA GLN A 286 -6.86 -8.70 -12.08
C GLN A 286 -6.61 -7.23 -11.69
N GLY A 287 -6.15 -6.99 -10.46
CA GLY A 287 -5.76 -5.65 -9.99
C GLY A 287 -4.41 -5.20 -10.56
N TYR A 288 -3.92 -4.11 -10.03
CA TYR A 288 -2.62 -3.57 -10.38
C TYR A 288 -1.53 -4.13 -9.47
N LEU A 289 -0.34 -4.34 -10.02
CA LEU A 289 0.89 -4.52 -9.25
C LEU A 289 1.45 -3.12 -8.99
N VAL A 290 1.29 -2.62 -7.77
CA VAL A 290 1.69 -1.26 -7.41
C VAL A 290 3.14 -1.29 -6.94
N TYR A 291 4.02 -0.57 -7.64
CA TYR A 291 5.41 -0.43 -7.23
C TYR A 291 5.58 0.76 -6.28
N GLU A 292 6.12 0.51 -5.11
CA GLU A 292 6.41 1.49 -4.08
C GLU A 292 7.88 1.44 -3.65
N MET A 293 8.56 2.58 -3.70
CA MET A 293 9.89 2.76 -3.11
C MET A 293 9.70 3.33 -1.69
N CYS A 294 9.82 2.48 -0.69
CA CYS A 294 9.29 2.72 0.66
C CYS A 294 10.37 2.95 1.72
N GLU A 295 11.60 3.24 1.30
CA GLU A 295 12.76 3.45 2.16
C GLU A 295 13.82 4.21 1.35
N VAL A 296 14.95 4.56 1.98
CA VAL A 296 16.13 5.01 1.24
C VAL A 296 16.57 3.90 0.29
N LEU A 297 16.51 4.19 -1.02
CA LEU A 297 16.82 3.23 -2.06
C LEU A 297 18.33 2.93 -2.12
N GLU A 298 18.69 1.69 -2.39
CA GLU A 298 20.06 1.32 -2.74
C GLU A 298 20.54 2.13 -3.95
N GLY A 299 21.76 2.67 -3.90
CA GLY A 299 22.27 3.61 -4.90
C GLY A 299 21.81 5.07 -4.71
N GLY A 300 20.93 5.35 -3.76
CA GLY A 300 20.49 6.70 -3.42
C GLY A 300 19.18 7.14 -4.12
N GLY A 301 18.74 8.34 -3.80
CA GLY A 301 17.44 8.88 -4.22
C GLY A 301 17.50 9.87 -5.40
N SER A 302 18.53 9.82 -6.26
CA SER A 302 18.56 10.67 -7.46
C SER A 302 17.47 10.24 -8.46
N ILE A 303 17.01 11.18 -9.31
CA ILE A 303 16.00 10.90 -10.34
C ILE A 303 16.43 9.73 -11.22
N GLU A 304 17.70 9.70 -11.62
CA GLU A 304 18.24 8.66 -12.50
C GLU A 304 18.18 7.27 -11.87
N ASN A 305 18.51 7.16 -10.57
CA ASN A 305 18.44 5.89 -9.86
C ASN A 305 17.00 5.45 -9.59
N LEU A 306 16.11 6.39 -9.21
CA LEU A 306 14.70 6.12 -9.04
C LEU A 306 14.05 5.63 -10.35
N ASP A 307 14.34 6.30 -11.47
CA ASP A 307 13.84 5.94 -12.79
C ASP A 307 14.40 4.56 -13.26
N ALA A 308 15.69 4.32 -13.03
CA ALA A 308 16.31 3.04 -13.38
C ALA A 308 15.68 1.88 -12.61
N THR A 309 15.45 2.07 -11.30
CA THR A 309 14.82 1.06 -10.45
C THR A 309 13.34 0.84 -10.85
N ALA A 310 12.62 1.90 -11.17
CA ALA A 310 11.24 1.81 -11.65
C ALA A 310 11.14 1.05 -13.00
N ARG A 311 12.10 1.21 -13.91
CA ARG A 311 12.16 0.42 -15.16
C ARG A 311 12.48 -1.05 -14.90
N LYS A 312 13.41 -1.35 -14.00
CA LYS A 312 13.71 -2.74 -13.63
C LYS A 312 12.49 -3.46 -13.04
N PHE A 313 11.65 -2.75 -12.26
CA PHE A 313 10.38 -3.31 -11.80
C PHE A 313 9.49 -3.73 -12.97
N LEU A 314 9.31 -2.87 -13.99
CA LEU A 314 8.53 -3.20 -15.19
C LEU A 314 9.10 -4.41 -15.92
N GLU A 315 10.43 -4.50 -16.07
CA GLU A 315 11.11 -5.64 -16.69
C GLU A 315 10.89 -6.92 -15.89
N TYR A 316 10.96 -6.83 -14.55
CA TYR A 316 10.74 -7.96 -13.66
C TYR A 316 9.32 -8.53 -13.78
N VAL A 317 8.29 -7.67 -13.67
CA VAL A 317 6.89 -8.15 -13.65
C VAL A 317 6.39 -8.64 -15.02
N LYS A 318 6.98 -8.19 -16.13
CA LYS A 318 6.69 -8.72 -17.48
C LYS A 318 6.94 -10.21 -17.63
N ARG A 319 7.80 -10.78 -16.80
CA ARG A 319 8.10 -12.24 -16.80
C ARG A 319 6.87 -13.10 -16.44
N PHE A 320 5.83 -12.50 -15.87
CA PHE A 320 4.61 -13.19 -15.41
C PHE A 320 3.43 -13.06 -16.38
N GLU A 321 3.60 -12.39 -17.52
CA GLU A 321 2.60 -12.27 -18.59
C GLU A 321 2.22 -13.59 -19.24
#